data_e61008062129da411dba77292c2f56ff
#
_entry.id   e61008062129da411dba77292c2f56ff
#
_cell.length_a   1.000
_cell.length_b   1.000
_cell.length_c   1.000
_cell.angle_alpha   90.00
_cell.angle_beta   90.00
_cell.angle_gamma   90.00
#
_symmetry.space_group_name_H-M   'P 1'
#
loop_
_entity.id
_entity.type
_entity.pdbx_description
1 polymer ?
#
loop_
_entity_poly.entity_id
_entity_poly.type
_entity_poly.pdbx_seq_one_letter_code
_entity_poly.pdbx_strand_id
1 'polypeptide(L)'
;DITGIQNFHSHTSISIKSKLLQHCTNLPSEGLEIEEYVTDDTGKTVWVIKIPKHSLRLPVYVHGKAWQRYGDSLDEMDATRKEAILDEISTIPDWSAEIIADASLDDLDPEAILKARKEYVKRNPTRAEDEKDWDTITFLNKAKLTRAGKITRTALILLGKEESEHLLSPYVIKIRWSLKNLQNENKDYDILSMPLILSVDTLFNKVRNVKYRFVREGTMFPDEMLRYDVFNIREPLHNCIAHQDYSQCARIEVI
;
A
#
# COMPACT_ATOMS: atom_id res chain seq x y z
N ASP A 1 13.92 36.70 -27.51
CA ASP A 1 15.31 36.91 -27.07
C ASP A 1 15.56 36.27 -25.71
N ILE A 2 16.66 35.52 -25.58
CA ILE A 2 17.06 34.92 -24.32
C ILE A 2 17.68 36.00 -23.44
N THR A 3 17.05 36.32 -22.30
CA THR A 3 17.55 37.35 -21.38
C THR A 3 18.56 36.82 -20.36
N GLY A 4 18.57 35.48 -20.14
CA GLY A 4 19.40 34.82 -19.13
C GLY A 4 18.84 35.00 -17.72
N ILE A 5 19.55 34.41 -16.74
CA ILE A 5 19.18 34.45 -15.31
C ILE A 5 20.04 35.45 -14.48
N GLN A 6 20.72 36.38 -15.13
CA GLN A 6 21.62 37.30 -14.44
C GLN A 6 20.97 38.11 -13.32
N ASN A 7 19.65 38.28 -13.36
CA ASN A 7 18.91 39.00 -12.32
C ASN A 7 18.51 38.09 -11.12
N PHE A 8 18.86 36.81 -11.14
CA PHE A 8 18.58 35.86 -10.09
C PHE A 8 19.79 35.47 -9.25
N HIS A 9 20.73 36.37 -9.11
CA HIS A 9 22.05 36.16 -8.44
C HIS A 9 21.98 35.60 -7.01
N SER A 10 20.84 35.78 -6.31
CA SER A 10 20.62 35.24 -4.95
C SER A 10 20.05 33.83 -4.92
N HIS A 11 19.73 33.24 -6.08
CA HIS A 11 19.08 31.94 -6.17
C HIS A 11 19.96 30.94 -6.92
N THR A 12 20.03 29.73 -6.40
CA THR A 12 20.61 28.57 -7.07
C THR A 12 19.51 27.63 -7.53
N SER A 13 19.77 26.74 -8.49
CA SER A 13 18.85 25.71 -8.93
C SER A 13 18.33 24.89 -7.75
N ILE A 14 19.19 24.55 -6.80
CA ILE A 14 18.81 23.82 -5.57
C ILE A 14 17.85 24.63 -4.71
N SER A 15 18.10 25.94 -4.53
CA SER A 15 17.23 26.79 -3.71
C SER A 15 15.85 26.98 -4.34
N ILE A 16 15.76 27.05 -5.66
CA ILE A 16 14.48 27.12 -6.39
C ILE A 16 13.71 25.81 -6.28
N LYS A 17 14.37 24.67 -6.46
CA LYS A 17 13.75 23.35 -6.26
C LYS A 17 13.15 23.23 -4.86
N SER A 18 13.91 23.60 -3.83
CA SER A 18 13.45 23.59 -2.45
C SER A 18 12.23 24.47 -2.22
N LYS A 19 12.21 25.69 -2.78
CA LYS A 19 11.06 26.60 -2.70
C LYS A 19 9.83 26.05 -3.39
N LEU A 20 9.98 25.47 -4.58
CA LEU A 20 8.85 24.84 -5.29
C LEU A 20 8.22 23.73 -4.44
N LEU A 21 9.02 22.83 -3.86
CA LEU A 21 8.54 21.75 -3.00
C LEU A 21 7.91 22.28 -1.70
N GLN A 22 8.38 23.40 -1.17
CA GLN A 22 7.84 24.02 0.04
C GLN A 22 6.48 24.70 -0.18
N HIS A 23 6.29 25.33 -1.33
CA HIS A 23 5.09 26.13 -1.63
C HIS A 23 4.02 25.37 -2.42
N CYS A 24 4.37 24.25 -3.01
CA CYS A 24 3.43 23.41 -3.77
C CYS A 24 3.04 22.18 -2.96
N THR A 25 1.76 22.04 -2.68
CA THR A 25 1.22 20.80 -2.08
C THR A 25 0.99 19.75 -3.17
N ASN A 26 1.35 18.50 -2.91
CA ASN A 26 1.24 17.36 -3.83
C ASN A 26 2.15 17.45 -5.07
N LEU A 27 3.14 18.32 -5.10
CA LEU A 27 4.13 18.32 -6.18
C LEU A 27 5.10 17.16 -5.95
N PRO A 28 5.22 16.19 -6.89
CA PRO A 28 6.19 15.13 -6.76
C PRO A 28 7.62 15.68 -6.74
N SER A 29 8.44 15.22 -5.80
CA SER A 29 9.87 15.57 -5.75
C SER A 29 10.69 14.80 -6.78
N GLU A 30 10.25 13.58 -7.09
CA GLU A 30 10.83 12.73 -8.13
C GLU A 30 10.47 13.27 -9.52
N GLY A 31 11.47 13.37 -10.39
CA GLY A 31 11.30 13.94 -11.72
C GLY A 31 11.23 15.48 -11.77
N LEU A 32 11.26 16.19 -10.62
CA LEU A 32 11.47 17.64 -10.59
C LEU A 32 12.95 17.92 -10.67
N GLU A 33 13.42 18.37 -11.82
CA GLU A 33 14.81 18.67 -12.09
C GLU A 33 14.96 20.09 -12.60
N ILE A 34 16.06 20.74 -12.23
CA ILE A 34 16.45 22.07 -12.73
C ILE A 34 17.86 21.95 -13.28
N GLU A 35 17.97 22.06 -14.59
CA GLU A 35 19.21 21.99 -15.32
C GLU A 35 19.67 23.40 -15.74
N GLU A 36 20.95 23.66 -15.64
CA GLU A 36 21.55 24.93 -16.05
C GLU A 36 22.29 24.74 -17.37
N TYR A 37 21.96 25.55 -18.33
CA TYR A 37 22.62 25.58 -19.64
C TYR A 37 23.22 26.97 -19.92
N VAL A 38 24.37 26.98 -20.55
CA VAL A 38 24.99 28.21 -21.08
C VAL A 38 24.77 28.22 -22.58
N THR A 39 24.25 29.31 -23.11
CA THR A 39 23.99 29.45 -24.55
C THR A 39 25.33 29.73 -25.28
N ASP A 40 25.56 29.00 -26.38
CA ASP A 40 26.82 29.06 -27.15
C ASP A 40 27.04 30.43 -27.81
N ASP A 41 25.96 31.11 -28.21
CA ASP A 41 25.99 32.37 -28.95
C ASP A 41 26.17 33.60 -28.06
N THR A 42 25.58 33.59 -26.87
CA THR A 42 25.53 34.76 -25.97
C THR A 42 26.20 34.55 -24.63
N GLY A 43 26.62 33.32 -24.30
CA GLY A 43 27.20 32.97 -23.01
C GLY A 43 26.25 33.17 -21.82
N LYS A 44 24.93 33.31 -22.08
CA LYS A 44 23.95 33.54 -21.03
C LYS A 44 23.51 32.21 -20.42
N THR A 45 23.37 32.18 -19.09
CA THR A 45 22.85 31.02 -18.38
C THR A 45 21.32 31.01 -18.41
N VAL A 46 20.75 29.86 -18.73
CA VAL A 46 19.30 29.61 -18.70
C VAL A 46 19.02 28.36 -17.85
N TRP A 47 17.86 28.35 -17.20
CA TRP A 47 17.39 27.19 -16.47
C TRP A 47 16.31 26.49 -17.25
N VAL A 48 16.41 25.17 -17.33
CA VAL A 48 15.36 24.29 -17.82
C VAL A 48 14.79 23.56 -16.63
N ILE A 49 13.50 23.80 -16.34
CA ILE A 49 12.81 23.16 -15.23
C ILE A 49 11.96 22.03 -15.80
N LYS A 50 12.32 20.79 -15.51
CA LYS A 50 11.51 19.62 -15.81
C LYS A 50 10.49 19.43 -14.71
N ILE A 51 9.23 19.55 -15.06
CA ILE A 51 8.11 19.42 -14.11
C ILE A 51 7.50 18.03 -14.27
N PRO A 52 7.46 17.21 -13.21
CA PRO A 52 6.83 15.90 -13.27
C PRO A 52 5.32 16.01 -13.46
N LYS A 53 4.71 14.95 -13.99
CA LYS A 53 3.26 14.81 -13.95
C LYS A 53 2.81 14.80 -12.49
N HIS A 54 1.63 15.35 -12.19
CA HIS A 54 1.03 15.19 -10.85
C HIS A 54 0.88 13.72 -10.44
N SER A 55 0.90 13.44 -9.16
CA SER A 55 0.61 12.10 -8.64
C SER A 55 -0.83 11.70 -8.97
N LEU A 56 -1.05 10.40 -9.16
CA LEU A 56 -2.36 9.86 -9.48
C LEU A 56 -3.43 10.36 -8.50
N ARG A 57 -4.51 10.90 -9.01
CA ARG A 57 -5.64 11.44 -8.23
C ARG A 57 -5.30 12.59 -7.30
N LEU A 58 -4.14 13.23 -7.46
CA LEU A 58 -3.68 14.30 -6.58
C LEU A 58 -3.35 15.56 -7.39
N PRO A 59 -4.27 16.51 -7.52
CA PRO A 59 -3.96 17.82 -8.09
C PRO A 59 -2.87 18.53 -7.28
N VAL A 60 -2.00 19.27 -7.96
CA VAL A 60 -0.98 20.11 -7.31
C VAL A 60 -1.61 21.45 -6.95
N TYR A 61 -1.36 21.89 -5.70
CA TYR A 61 -1.89 23.16 -5.19
C TYR A 61 -0.75 24.12 -4.86
N VAL A 62 -0.97 25.39 -5.14
CA VAL A 62 -0.13 26.51 -4.72
C VAL A 62 -1.01 27.51 -3.97
N HIS A 63 -0.66 27.82 -2.72
CA HIS A 63 -1.47 28.69 -1.85
C HIS A 63 -2.94 28.23 -1.74
N GLY A 64 -3.17 26.93 -1.65
CA GLY A 64 -4.50 26.34 -1.52
C GLY A 64 -5.34 26.29 -2.80
N LYS A 65 -4.80 26.71 -3.94
CA LYS A 65 -5.46 26.68 -5.23
C LYS A 65 -4.73 25.79 -6.22
N ALA A 66 -5.48 24.99 -6.99
CA ALA A 66 -4.95 24.31 -8.15
C ALA A 66 -5.01 25.25 -9.37
N TRP A 67 -3.94 25.29 -10.12
CA TRP A 67 -3.79 26.18 -11.26
C TRP A 67 -3.68 25.39 -12.56
N GLN A 68 -4.20 25.94 -13.64
CA GLN A 68 -3.99 25.41 -14.98
C GLN A 68 -3.68 26.52 -15.97
N ARG A 69 -3.01 26.16 -17.05
CA ARG A 69 -2.65 27.08 -18.11
C ARG A 69 -3.63 26.95 -19.27
N TYR A 70 -4.16 28.09 -19.74
CA TYR A 70 -4.95 28.23 -20.95
C TYR A 70 -4.21 29.16 -21.89
N GLY A 71 -3.53 28.61 -22.90
CA GLY A 71 -2.67 29.40 -23.77
C GLY A 71 -1.60 30.16 -22.97
N ASP A 72 -1.68 31.51 -22.99
CA ASP A 72 -0.74 32.36 -22.25
C ASP A 72 -1.24 32.76 -20.86
N SER A 73 -2.48 32.45 -20.51
CA SER A 73 -3.08 32.75 -19.21
C SER A 73 -2.85 31.64 -18.20
N LEU A 74 -2.71 32.00 -16.93
CA LEU A 74 -2.70 31.11 -15.78
C LEU A 74 -3.96 31.39 -14.96
N ASP A 75 -4.87 30.43 -14.93
CA ASP A 75 -6.16 30.55 -14.25
C ASP A 75 -6.32 29.46 -13.19
N GLU A 76 -7.25 29.66 -12.26
CA GLU A 76 -7.60 28.63 -11.30
C GLU A 76 -8.24 27.46 -12.05
N MET A 77 -7.78 26.24 -11.74
CA MET A 77 -8.25 25.01 -12.38
C MET A 77 -9.75 24.85 -12.17
N ASP A 78 -10.50 24.65 -13.24
CA ASP A 78 -11.94 24.43 -13.20
C ASP A 78 -12.30 23.09 -12.53
N ALA A 79 -13.58 22.98 -12.12
CA ALA A 79 -14.09 21.80 -11.43
C ALA A 79 -13.97 20.53 -12.29
N THR A 80 -14.27 20.63 -13.58
CA THR A 80 -14.23 19.50 -14.52
C THR A 80 -12.82 18.92 -14.63
N ARG A 81 -11.81 19.79 -14.71
CA ARG A 81 -10.41 19.34 -14.78
C ARG A 81 -9.96 18.74 -13.45
N LYS A 82 -10.37 19.32 -12.31
CA LYS A 82 -10.10 18.75 -10.98
C LYS A 82 -10.72 17.36 -10.85
N GLU A 83 -11.99 17.19 -11.23
CA GLU A 83 -12.67 15.90 -11.22
C GLU A 83 -11.96 14.89 -12.14
N ALA A 84 -11.57 15.31 -13.35
CA ALA A 84 -10.83 14.44 -14.26
C ALA A 84 -9.50 13.92 -13.65
N ILE A 85 -8.80 14.75 -12.86
CA ILE A 85 -7.58 14.32 -12.15
C ILE A 85 -7.93 13.36 -10.99
N LEU A 86 -8.99 13.66 -10.23
CA LEU A 86 -9.43 12.83 -9.13
C LEU A 86 -9.94 11.47 -9.59
N ASP A 87 -10.53 11.40 -10.77
CA ASP A 87 -11.08 10.19 -11.37
C ASP A 87 -10.06 9.43 -12.24
N GLU A 88 -8.81 9.91 -12.32
CA GLU A 88 -7.77 9.19 -13.07
C GLU A 88 -7.68 7.74 -12.62
N ILE A 89 -7.83 6.83 -13.56
CA ILE A 89 -7.63 5.41 -13.31
C ILE A 89 -6.13 5.13 -13.39
N SER A 90 -5.62 4.40 -12.41
CA SER A 90 -4.26 3.91 -12.46
C SER A 90 -4.08 3.05 -13.72
N THR A 91 -3.20 3.48 -14.62
CA THR A 91 -2.74 2.66 -15.74
C THR A 91 -1.63 1.69 -15.32
N ILE A 92 -1.17 1.81 -14.05
CA ILE A 92 -0.20 0.89 -13.48
C ILE A 92 -0.92 -0.45 -13.32
N PRO A 93 -0.44 -1.53 -13.94
CA PRO A 93 -1.01 -2.85 -13.74
C PRO A 93 -1.11 -3.17 -12.25
N ASP A 94 -2.24 -3.74 -11.85
CA ASP A 94 -2.38 -4.24 -10.47
C ASP A 94 -1.31 -5.31 -10.21
N TRP A 95 -0.27 -4.92 -9.48
CA TRP A 95 0.87 -5.77 -9.15
C TRP A 95 0.43 -7.08 -8.48
N SER A 96 -0.56 -7.00 -7.61
CA SER A 96 -1.03 -8.15 -6.84
C SER A 96 -1.75 -9.18 -7.71
N ALA A 97 -2.34 -8.74 -8.79
CA ALA A 97 -3.09 -9.57 -9.74
C ALA A 97 -2.23 -10.15 -10.88
N GLU A 98 -0.94 -9.87 -10.88
CA GLU A 98 0.01 -10.41 -11.87
C GLU A 98 0.18 -11.93 -11.70
N ILE A 99 0.21 -12.63 -12.83
CA ILE A 99 0.39 -14.09 -12.87
C ILE A 99 1.87 -14.42 -12.71
N ILE A 100 2.18 -15.37 -11.84
CA ILE A 100 3.51 -15.95 -11.69
C ILE A 100 3.61 -17.16 -12.58
N ALA A 101 4.42 -17.07 -13.65
CA ALA A 101 4.48 -18.08 -14.71
C ALA A 101 4.92 -19.46 -14.20
N ASP A 102 5.86 -19.47 -13.25
CA ASP A 102 6.49 -20.68 -12.73
C ASP A 102 5.78 -21.25 -11.48
N ALA A 103 4.71 -20.58 -10.99
CA ALA A 103 3.96 -21.04 -9.85
C ALA A 103 2.90 -22.08 -10.22
N SER A 104 2.75 -23.07 -9.36
CA SER A 104 1.80 -24.17 -9.46
C SER A 104 0.96 -24.34 -8.19
N LEU A 105 0.02 -25.28 -8.18
CA LEU A 105 -0.72 -25.62 -6.96
C LEU A 105 0.17 -26.21 -5.86
N ASP A 106 1.29 -26.82 -6.25
CA ASP A 106 2.24 -27.42 -5.30
C ASP A 106 2.98 -26.36 -4.47
N ASP A 107 2.99 -25.10 -4.93
CA ASP A 107 3.54 -23.96 -4.21
C ASP A 107 2.60 -23.40 -3.15
N LEU A 108 1.35 -23.86 -3.12
CA LEU A 108 0.36 -23.42 -2.14
C LEU A 108 0.31 -24.37 -0.95
N ASP A 109 0.08 -23.78 0.22
CA ASP A 109 -0.07 -24.50 1.47
C ASP A 109 -1.48 -25.09 1.60
N PRO A 110 -1.64 -26.42 1.80
CA PRO A 110 -2.94 -27.08 1.91
C PRO A 110 -3.78 -26.58 3.10
N GLU A 111 -3.13 -26.25 4.24
CA GLU A 111 -3.83 -25.73 5.42
C GLU A 111 -4.35 -24.31 5.15
N ALA A 112 -3.55 -23.49 4.49
CA ALA A 112 -3.95 -22.15 4.05
C ALA A 112 -5.15 -22.19 3.08
N ILE A 113 -5.15 -23.12 2.13
CA ILE A 113 -6.28 -23.33 1.21
C ILE A 113 -7.52 -23.76 1.99
N LEU A 114 -7.38 -24.71 2.91
CA LEU A 114 -8.52 -25.19 3.72
C LEU A 114 -9.12 -24.05 4.57
N LYS A 115 -8.27 -23.21 5.16
CA LYS A 115 -8.70 -22.03 5.90
C LYS A 115 -9.40 -21.02 4.99
N ALA A 116 -8.84 -20.76 3.83
CA ALA A 116 -9.44 -19.85 2.84
C ALA A 116 -10.84 -20.30 2.42
N ARG A 117 -11.05 -21.60 2.21
CA ARG A 117 -12.37 -22.20 1.91
C ARG A 117 -13.37 -21.96 3.05
N LYS A 118 -12.97 -22.22 4.29
CA LYS A 118 -13.82 -21.99 5.47
C LYS A 118 -14.25 -20.52 5.59
N GLU A 119 -13.32 -19.58 5.43
CA GLU A 119 -13.63 -18.15 5.51
C GLU A 119 -14.47 -17.68 4.31
N TYR A 120 -14.26 -18.25 3.12
CA TYR A 120 -15.06 -17.97 1.94
C TYR A 120 -16.54 -18.38 2.15
N VAL A 121 -16.79 -19.59 2.62
CA VAL A 121 -18.14 -20.10 2.91
C VAL A 121 -18.81 -19.27 4.01
N LYS A 122 -18.08 -18.94 5.06
CA LYS A 122 -18.59 -18.09 6.15
C LYS A 122 -19.07 -16.73 5.64
N ARG A 123 -18.35 -16.15 4.67
CA ARG A 123 -18.70 -14.87 4.06
C ARG A 123 -19.76 -14.99 2.96
N ASN A 124 -19.89 -16.17 2.35
CA ASN A 124 -20.84 -16.46 1.27
C ASN A 124 -21.71 -17.68 1.62
N PRO A 125 -22.61 -17.60 2.62
CA PRO A 125 -23.39 -18.76 3.08
C PRO A 125 -24.24 -19.41 1.99
N THR A 126 -24.71 -18.63 1.03
CA THR A 126 -25.51 -19.11 -0.10
C THR A 126 -24.75 -20.02 -1.07
N ARG A 127 -23.42 -20.03 -1.00
CA ARG A 127 -22.55 -20.86 -1.85
C ARG A 127 -21.96 -22.06 -1.11
N ALA A 128 -22.39 -22.29 0.13
CA ALA A 128 -21.81 -23.34 0.97
C ALA A 128 -22.02 -24.75 0.40
N GLU A 129 -23.16 -25.01 -0.26
CA GLU A 129 -23.44 -26.30 -0.88
C GLU A 129 -22.63 -26.46 -2.19
N ASP A 130 -22.57 -25.44 -3.02
CA ASP A 130 -21.83 -25.47 -4.29
C ASP A 130 -20.31 -25.65 -4.05
N GLU A 131 -19.77 -25.04 -2.99
CA GLU A 131 -18.34 -25.07 -2.65
C GLU A 131 -17.84 -26.49 -2.37
N LYS A 132 -18.67 -27.37 -1.87
CA LYS A 132 -18.31 -28.77 -1.58
C LYS A 132 -17.88 -29.55 -2.84
N ASP A 133 -18.44 -29.17 -3.99
CA ASP A 133 -18.16 -29.83 -5.26
C ASP A 133 -17.01 -29.18 -6.04
N TRP A 134 -16.45 -28.08 -5.54
CA TRP A 134 -15.36 -27.40 -6.24
C TRP A 134 -14.02 -28.05 -5.97
N ASP A 135 -13.29 -28.38 -7.02
CA ASP A 135 -11.88 -28.66 -6.92
C ASP A 135 -11.09 -27.40 -6.48
N THR A 136 -9.82 -27.56 -6.18
CA THR A 136 -8.98 -26.45 -5.69
C THR A 136 -8.88 -25.32 -6.71
N ILE A 137 -8.71 -25.62 -8.00
CA ILE A 137 -8.58 -24.60 -9.04
C ILE A 137 -9.90 -23.82 -9.18
N THR A 138 -11.02 -24.52 -9.19
CA THR A 138 -12.34 -23.89 -9.27
C THR A 138 -12.57 -22.98 -8.07
N PHE A 139 -12.27 -23.44 -6.86
CA PHE A 139 -12.34 -22.61 -5.66
C PHE A 139 -11.50 -21.35 -5.79
N LEU A 140 -10.22 -21.47 -6.15
CA LEU A 140 -9.29 -20.34 -6.27
C LEU A 140 -9.75 -19.33 -7.34
N ASN A 141 -10.30 -19.82 -8.47
CA ASN A 141 -10.90 -18.95 -9.50
C ASN A 141 -12.14 -18.20 -8.97
N LYS A 142 -13.03 -18.90 -8.24
CA LYS A 142 -14.23 -18.29 -7.62
C LYS A 142 -13.88 -17.29 -6.54
N ALA A 143 -12.81 -17.54 -5.79
CA ALA A 143 -12.24 -16.63 -4.79
C ALA A 143 -11.43 -15.48 -5.41
N LYS A 144 -11.26 -15.46 -6.75
CA LYS A 144 -10.46 -14.48 -7.50
C LYS A 144 -8.97 -14.45 -7.12
N LEU A 145 -8.46 -15.57 -6.63
CA LEU A 145 -7.05 -15.77 -6.28
C LEU A 145 -6.22 -16.25 -7.46
N THR A 146 -6.89 -16.75 -8.51
CA THR A 146 -6.26 -17.17 -9.76
C THR A 146 -6.93 -16.51 -10.96
N ARG A 147 -6.21 -16.44 -12.07
CA ARG A 147 -6.72 -16.01 -13.37
C ARG A 147 -6.63 -17.16 -14.36
N ALA A 148 -7.77 -17.69 -14.78
CA ALA A 148 -7.84 -18.86 -15.67
C ALA A 148 -6.99 -20.05 -15.15
N GLY A 149 -7.04 -20.33 -13.85
CA GLY A 149 -6.29 -21.40 -13.19
C GLY A 149 -4.81 -21.10 -12.92
N LYS A 150 -4.30 -19.94 -13.33
CA LYS A 150 -2.90 -19.54 -13.10
C LYS A 150 -2.77 -18.77 -11.78
N ILE A 151 -1.74 -19.09 -11.02
CA ILE A 151 -1.47 -18.50 -9.70
C ILE A 151 -1.09 -17.02 -9.86
N THR A 152 -1.74 -16.15 -9.08
CA THR A 152 -1.39 -14.73 -8.99
C THR A 152 -0.47 -14.46 -7.80
N ARG A 153 0.17 -13.29 -7.76
CA ARG A 153 0.94 -12.86 -6.58
C ARG A 153 0.08 -12.85 -5.32
N THR A 154 -1.17 -12.39 -5.40
CA THR A 154 -2.12 -12.45 -4.27
C THR A 154 -2.30 -13.87 -3.75
N ALA A 155 -2.50 -14.85 -4.65
CA ALA A 155 -2.68 -16.24 -4.23
C ALA A 155 -1.43 -16.75 -3.49
N LEU A 156 -0.24 -16.46 -4.02
CA LEU A 156 1.01 -16.89 -3.40
C LEU A 156 1.25 -16.19 -2.05
N ILE A 157 1.02 -14.87 -1.94
CA ILE A 157 1.16 -14.12 -0.69
C ILE A 157 0.24 -14.69 0.41
N LEU A 158 -1.01 -14.96 0.07
CA LEU A 158 -2.01 -15.40 1.05
C LEU A 158 -1.93 -16.88 1.38
N LEU A 159 -1.62 -17.72 0.38
CA LEU A 159 -1.73 -19.18 0.47
C LEU A 159 -0.43 -19.93 0.19
N GLY A 160 0.64 -19.26 -0.28
CA GLY A 160 1.88 -19.90 -0.67
C GLY A 160 2.66 -20.45 0.52
N LYS A 161 3.34 -21.56 0.30
CA LYS A 161 4.31 -22.11 1.25
C LYS A 161 5.49 -21.16 1.46
N GLU A 162 6.13 -21.21 2.63
CA GLU A 162 7.28 -20.35 2.92
C GLU A 162 8.44 -20.56 1.94
N GLU A 163 8.72 -21.81 1.56
CA GLU A 163 9.76 -22.15 0.59
C GLU A 163 9.51 -21.59 -0.81
N SER A 164 8.26 -21.30 -1.15
CA SER A 164 7.89 -20.70 -2.45
C SER A 164 8.03 -19.17 -2.49
N GLU A 165 8.50 -18.53 -1.40
CA GLU A 165 8.73 -17.08 -1.35
C GLU A 165 9.68 -16.58 -2.45
N HIS A 166 10.61 -17.42 -2.90
CA HIS A 166 11.55 -17.10 -3.97
C HIS A 166 10.86 -16.70 -5.29
N LEU A 167 9.64 -17.20 -5.54
CA LEU A 167 8.82 -16.86 -6.72
C LEU A 167 8.32 -15.41 -6.69
N LEU A 168 8.39 -14.75 -5.54
CA LEU A 168 8.04 -13.35 -5.37
C LEU A 168 9.26 -12.42 -5.38
N SER A 169 10.48 -12.95 -5.49
CA SER A 169 11.71 -12.14 -5.52
C SER A 169 11.63 -11.05 -6.60
N PRO A 170 12.08 -9.80 -6.34
CA PRO A 170 12.82 -9.33 -5.14
C PRO A 170 11.93 -8.82 -4.01
N TYR A 171 10.63 -9.03 -4.06
CA TYR A 171 9.68 -8.47 -3.09
C TYR A 171 9.73 -9.18 -1.74
N VAL A 172 9.45 -8.45 -0.67
CA VAL A 172 9.53 -8.95 0.72
C VAL A 172 8.12 -9.07 1.30
N ILE A 173 7.72 -10.30 1.67
CA ILE A 173 6.40 -10.60 2.25
C ILE A 173 6.58 -10.98 3.71
N LYS A 174 6.74 -9.99 4.57
CA LYS A 174 7.01 -10.20 6.00
C LYS A 174 6.11 -9.31 6.87
N ILE A 175 5.68 -9.86 8.00
CA ILE A 175 5.06 -9.10 9.08
C ILE A 175 6.00 -9.21 10.28
N ARG A 176 6.49 -8.08 10.76
CA ARG A 176 7.26 -8.02 12.01
C ARG A 176 6.33 -7.66 13.14
N TRP A 177 6.24 -8.53 14.13
CA TRP A 177 5.65 -8.22 15.43
C TRP A 177 6.76 -7.85 16.42
N SER A 178 6.51 -6.83 17.26
CA SER A 178 7.44 -6.39 18.30
C SER A 178 6.68 -6.03 19.57
N LEU A 179 7.09 -6.59 20.69
CA LEU A 179 6.61 -6.17 22.00
C LEU A 179 7.60 -5.18 22.60
N LYS A 180 7.13 -3.98 22.91
CA LYS A 180 7.94 -2.93 23.53
C LYS A 180 7.46 -2.62 24.95
N ASN A 181 8.38 -2.15 25.81
CA ASN A 181 8.03 -1.58 27.10
C ASN A 181 7.71 -0.09 26.99
N LEU A 182 7.38 0.54 28.13
CA LEU A 182 7.08 1.97 28.21
C LEU A 182 8.26 2.88 27.82
N GLN A 183 9.48 2.37 27.88
CA GLN A 183 10.71 3.05 27.45
C GLN A 183 11.03 2.82 25.96
N ASN A 184 10.10 2.22 25.21
CA ASN A 184 10.24 1.88 23.80
C ASN A 184 11.36 0.86 23.48
N GLU A 185 11.79 0.08 24.46
CA GLU A 185 12.75 -1.01 24.28
C GLU A 185 12.04 -2.30 23.84
N ASN A 186 12.62 -3.01 22.89
CA ASN A 186 12.09 -4.31 22.46
C ASN A 186 12.27 -5.35 23.57
N LYS A 187 11.19 -5.99 23.97
CA LYS A 187 11.17 -7.12 24.93
C LYS A 187 11.04 -8.46 24.22
N ASP A 188 10.39 -8.46 23.08
CA ASP A 188 10.18 -9.65 22.26
C ASP A 188 9.91 -9.23 20.82
N TYR A 189 10.20 -10.10 19.85
CA TYR A 189 9.84 -9.87 18.46
C TYR A 189 9.70 -11.19 17.72
N ASP A 190 8.98 -11.16 16.63
CA ASP A 190 8.89 -12.28 15.68
C ASP A 190 8.73 -11.75 14.26
N ILE A 191 9.13 -12.57 13.29
CA ILE A 191 9.00 -12.26 11.87
C ILE A 191 8.19 -13.39 11.24
N LEU A 192 6.99 -13.03 10.78
CA LEU A 192 6.07 -13.95 10.13
C LEU A 192 6.14 -13.76 8.62
N SER A 193 6.13 -14.89 7.90
CA SER A 193 6.15 -14.93 6.43
C SER A 193 4.87 -15.53 5.87
N MET A 194 4.89 -15.88 4.59
CA MET A 194 3.80 -16.61 3.94
C MET A 194 3.57 -17.99 4.61
N PRO A 195 2.35 -18.51 4.53
CA PRO A 195 1.13 -17.92 3.99
C PRO A 195 0.51 -16.91 4.95
N LEU A 196 0.23 -15.68 4.48
CA LEU A 196 -0.26 -14.62 5.37
C LEU A 196 -1.61 -14.92 5.99
N ILE A 197 -2.45 -15.75 5.37
CA ILE A 197 -3.74 -16.14 5.95
C ILE A 197 -3.57 -16.93 7.27
N LEU A 198 -2.49 -17.70 7.42
CA LEU A 198 -2.15 -18.41 8.67
C LEU A 198 -1.39 -17.50 9.63
N SER A 199 -0.49 -16.68 9.10
CA SER A 199 0.33 -15.75 9.87
C SER A 199 -0.48 -14.74 10.67
N VAL A 200 -1.65 -14.32 10.14
CA VAL A 200 -2.60 -13.44 10.85
C VAL A 200 -3.07 -14.07 12.16
N ASP A 201 -3.40 -15.36 12.20
CA ASP A 201 -3.83 -16.02 13.43
C ASP A 201 -2.67 -16.17 14.42
N THR A 202 -1.49 -16.52 13.92
CA THR A 202 -0.27 -16.60 14.74
C THR A 202 0.01 -15.26 15.40
N LEU A 203 -0.07 -14.17 14.62
CA LEU A 203 0.11 -12.81 15.14
C LEU A 203 -0.97 -12.45 16.15
N PHE A 204 -2.22 -12.73 15.85
CA PHE A 204 -3.33 -12.46 16.77
C PHE A 204 -3.12 -13.13 18.14
N ASN A 205 -2.61 -14.37 18.15
CA ASN A 205 -2.32 -15.08 19.38
C ASN A 205 -1.14 -14.50 20.16
N LYS A 206 -0.22 -13.77 19.48
CA LYS A 206 0.89 -13.05 20.12
C LYS A 206 0.45 -11.72 20.74
N VAL A 207 -0.64 -11.14 20.29
CA VAL A 207 -1.21 -9.93 20.89
C VAL A 207 -1.75 -10.28 22.28
N ARG A 208 -1.15 -9.70 23.32
CA ARG A 208 -1.55 -9.94 24.71
C ARG A 208 -2.88 -9.23 25.02
N ASN A 209 -3.97 -9.87 24.66
CA ASN A 209 -5.31 -9.34 24.91
C ASN A 209 -5.75 -9.75 26.32
N VAL A 210 -5.48 -8.88 27.30
CA VAL A 210 -5.78 -9.13 28.72
C VAL A 210 -7.29 -9.13 28.95
N LYS A 211 -7.77 -10.08 29.75
CA LYS A 211 -9.15 -10.07 30.25
C LYS A 211 -9.25 -9.22 31.50
N TYR A 212 -10.23 -8.36 31.54
CA TYR A 212 -10.62 -7.61 32.73
C TYR A 212 -11.86 -8.24 33.35
N ARG A 213 -11.86 -8.33 34.68
CA ARG A 213 -13.02 -8.68 35.46
C ARG A 213 -13.54 -7.43 36.15
N PHE A 214 -14.81 -7.18 36.02
CA PHE A 214 -15.50 -6.08 36.70
C PHE A 214 -16.87 -6.56 37.18
N VAL A 215 -17.32 -6.02 38.32
CA VAL A 215 -18.64 -6.31 38.85
C VAL A 215 -19.57 -5.17 38.46
N ARG A 216 -20.64 -5.50 37.71
CA ARG A 216 -21.66 -4.49 37.41
C ARG A 216 -22.45 -4.16 38.70
N GLU A 217 -22.84 -2.91 38.80
CA GLU A 217 -23.72 -2.48 39.89
C GLU A 217 -25.01 -3.30 39.86
N GLY A 218 -25.38 -3.85 41.05
CA GLY A 218 -26.54 -4.71 41.19
C GLY A 218 -26.35 -6.19 40.83
N THR A 219 -25.14 -6.64 40.50
CA THR A 219 -24.82 -8.07 40.28
C THR A 219 -23.80 -8.58 41.31
N MET A 220 -23.87 -9.88 41.65
CA MET A 220 -22.94 -10.53 42.57
C MET A 220 -21.78 -11.22 41.83
N PHE A 221 -21.88 -11.39 40.51
CA PHE A 221 -20.89 -12.11 39.72
C PHE A 221 -20.13 -11.17 38.82
N PRO A 222 -18.78 -11.35 38.72
CA PRO A 222 -17.98 -10.55 37.79
C PRO A 222 -18.25 -10.92 36.34
N ASP A 223 -18.37 -9.90 35.50
CA ASP A 223 -18.31 -10.04 34.05
C ASP A 223 -16.84 -10.03 33.60
N GLU A 224 -16.52 -10.78 32.54
CA GLU A 224 -15.23 -10.76 31.89
C GLU A 224 -15.34 -10.09 30.52
N MET A 225 -14.44 -9.16 30.24
CA MET A 225 -14.31 -8.61 28.89
C MET A 225 -12.84 -8.54 28.47
N LEU A 226 -12.63 -8.68 27.18
CA LEU A 226 -11.30 -8.48 26.60
C LEU A 226 -10.95 -6.99 26.57
N ARG A 227 -9.69 -6.65 26.78
CA ARG A 227 -9.20 -5.27 26.70
C ARG A 227 -9.45 -4.66 25.33
N TYR A 228 -9.27 -5.46 24.29
CA TYR A 228 -9.50 -5.07 22.90
C TYR A 228 -10.50 -6.03 22.27
N ASP A 229 -11.45 -5.47 21.54
CA ASP A 229 -12.30 -6.29 20.69
C ASP A 229 -11.45 -6.99 19.61
N VAL A 230 -11.76 -8.26 19.33
CA VAL A 230 -11.06 -9.07 18.34
C VAL A 230 -11.09 -8.41 16.95
N PHE A 231 -12.21 -7.80 16.60
CA PHE A 231 -12.40 -7.07 15.36
C PHE A 231 -11.41 -5.90 15.24
N ASN A 232 -11.25 -5.11 16.31
CA ASN A 232 -10.37 -3.94 16.33
C ASN A 232 -8.88 -4.28 16.18
N ILE A 233 -8.49 -5.55 16.37
CA ILE A 233 -7.13 -6.02 16.12
C ILE A 233 -7.01 -6.58 14.70
N ARG A 234 -7.98 -7.41 14.29
CA ARG A 234 -7.92 -8.12 13.00
C ARG A 234 -8.14 -7.21 11.81
N GLU A 235 -9.09 -6.28 11.90
CA GLU A 235 -9.43 -5.41 10.79
C GLU A 235 -8.28 -4.52 10.34
N PRO A 236 -7.57 -3.77 11.23
CA PRO A 236 -6.40 -3.00 10.82
C PRO A 236 -5.30 -3.87 10.21
N LEU A 237 -5.07 -5.09 10.74
CA LEU A 237 -4.07 -5.99 10.21
C LEU A 237 -4.42 -6.47 8.80
N HIS A 238 -5.68 -6.86 8.56
CA HIS A 238 -6.16 -7.22 7.24
C HIS A 238 -6.05 -6.06 6.26
N ASN A 239 -6.37 -4.83 6.71
CA ASN A 239 -6.23 -3.63 5.90
C ASN A 239 -4.75 -3.34 5.56
N CYS A 240 -3.82 -3.51 6.51
CA CYS A 240 -2.40 -3.40 6.22
C CYS A 240 -1.96 -4.41 5.15
N ILE A 241 -2.41 -5.67 5.24
CA ILE A 241 -2.07 -6.70 4.24
C ILE A 241 -2.69 -6.37 2.88
N ALA A 242 -3.95 -5.92 2.84
CA ALA A 242 -4.67 -5.65 1.61
C ALA A 242 -4.19 -4.40 0.87
N HIS A 243 -3.71 -3.39 1.61
CA HIS A 243 -3.31 -2.08 1.06
C HIS A 243 -1.79 -1.86 1.04
N GLN A 244 -0.99 -2.84 1.48
CA GLN A 244 0.46 -2.78 1.39
C GLN A 244 0.91 -2.71 -0.07
N ASP A 245 1.76 -1.75 -0.38
CA ASP A 245 2.50 -1.75 -1.64
C ASP A 245 3.75 -2.63 -1.51
N TYR A 246 3.60 -3.89 -1.85
CA TYR A 246 4.69 -4.86 -1.78
C TYR A 246 5.84 -4.56 -2.76
N SER A 247 5.60 -3.75 -3.80
CA SER A 247 6.65 -3.34 -4.75
C SER A 247 7.73 -2.48 -4.10
N GLN A 248 7.42 -1.84 -2.97
CA GLN A 248 8.38 -1.04 -2.19
C GLN A 248 9.32 -1.89 -1.33
N CYS A 249 9.21 -3.22 -1.36
CA CYS A 249 10.03 -4.14 -0.55
C CYS A 249 10.00 -3.82 0.95
N ALA A 250 8.94 -3.19 1.44
CA ALA A 250 8.74 -2.89 2.85
C ALA A 250 7.97 -4.02 3.54
N ARG A 251 8.17 -4.14 4.86
CA ARG A 251 7.42 -5.10 5.69
C ARG A 251 6.32 -4.38 6.48
N ILE A 252 5.28 -5.13 6.86
CA ILE A 252 4.27 -4.67 7.80
C ILE A 252 4.86 -4.74 9.22
N GLU A 253 4.69 -3.69 10.02
CA GLU A 253 5.13 -3.67 11.42
C GLU A 253 3.94 -3.56 12.36
N VAL A 254 3.93 -4.44 13.38
CA VAL A 254 2.93 -4.47 14.47
C VAL A 254 3.68 -4.32 15.80
N ILE A 255 3.37 -3.26 16.55
CA ILE A 255 4.08 -2.87 17.77
C ILE A 255 3.08 -2.81 18.95
#